data_136f831872b871e6870dbfeec8ead1be
#
_entry.id   136f831872b871e6870dbfeec8ead1be
#
_cell.length_a   1.000
_cell.length_b   1.000
_cell.length_c   1.000
_cell.angle_alpha   90.00
_cell.angle_beta   90.00
_cell.angle_gamma   90.00
#
_symmetry.space_group_name_H-M   'P 1'
#
loop_
_entity.id
_entity.type
_entity.pdbx_description
1 polymer ?
#
loop_
_entity_poly.entity_id
_entity_poly.type
_entity_poly.pdbx_seq_one_letter_code
_entity_poly.pdbx_strand_id
1 'polypeptide(L)'
;MQSVYWLDSPAAPQPLPPLDGELSCELAVVGGGFTGLWAALLAAPDQDVVLLEGDRCGWGASGRNGGFAEASLTHGLENGLSRWPDEMDAIQRLGDENFTEMRDTLAARGIDAAWEEPGVIDVATRPHEVEWLAEAAESARRHGENPTPLDRDAVRAEVDSPTYLAGLWHHEGGALVDPARLAWGLRDAALSDGVRIHEHSRVTRMRRDGDGVLLETAGGRVRARRVLLATNAYRPLVRAIQRYVVPVYDYVLVTEPLTDEQRAAVGWERGQGISDSGNRFHYYRLTPDGPRILWGGYEALYHFRNGMRPELEDHAPTFELLAGNFLATFPQLEGIRFTHRWAGAIDTSSRFCVTFGKALGGRVAYAVGYTGLGVVASRFGARVALDLLHGRDTELTRLELVRSRPIPFPPEPLRYAVIQATRRALARADERGGRRGLWLRGLDRIGAGFDS
;
A
#
# COMPACT_ATOMS: atom_id res chain seq x y z
N MET A 1 8.42 13.23 18.35
CA MET A 1 7.81 12.09 19.08
C MET A 1 7.61 10.98 18.06
N GLN A 2 7.96 9.74 18.39
CA GLN A 2 7.75 8.61 17.48
C GLN A 2 6.31 8.10 17.67
N SER A 3 5.40 8.59 16.83
CA SER A 3 4.00 8.12 16.78
C SER A 3 3.48 8.20 15.36
N VAL A 4 2.53 7.34 15.05
CA VAL A 4 1.83 7.30 13.75
C VAL A 4 0.70 8.32 13.80
N TYR A 5 0.77 9.35 12.98
CA TYR A 5 -0.21 10.44 12.98
C TYR A 5 -1.66 9.96 12.87
N TRP A 6 -1.91 9.05 11.94
CA TRP A 6 -3.25 8.52 11.70
C TRP A 6 -3.82 7.73 12.89
N LEU A 7 -2.96 6.99 13.60
CA LEU A 7 -3.36 6.16 14.75
C LEU A 7 -3.39 6.95 16.07
N ASP A 8 -2.74 8.12 16.12
CA ASP A 8 -2.72 9.03 17.26
C ASP A 8 -3.93 9.99 17.20
N SER A 9 -5.11 9.42 17.04
CA SER A 9 -6.38 10.12 16.86
C SER A 9 -7.30 9.88 18.06
N PRO A 10 -8.00 10.92 18.58
CA PRO A 10 -9.02 10.74 19.60
C PRO A 10 -10.22 9.91 19.12
N ALA A 11 -10.39 9.76 17.80
CA ALA A 11 -11.42 8.90 17.20
C ALA A 11 -11.04 7.41 17.17
N ALA A 12 -9.82 7.04 17.62
CA ALA A 12 -9.42 5.65 17.65
C ALA A 12 -10.39 4.79 18.49
N PRO A 13 -10.95 3.70 17.93
CA PRO A 13 -11.93 2.89 18.62
C PRO A 13 -11.28 2.12 19.78
N GLN A 14 -12.09 1.78 20.77
CA GLN A 14 -11.63 0.91 21.85
C GLN A 14 -11.22 -0.46 21.29
N PRO A 15 -10.14 -1.06 21.83
CA PRO A 15 -9.74 -2.40 21.46
C PRO A 15 -10.84 -3.43 21.68
N LEU A 16 -10.96 -4.38 20.75
CA LEU A 16 -11.83 -5.53 20.94
C LEU A 16 -11.15 -6.60 21.81
N PRO A 17 -11.92 -7.41 22.56
CA PRO A 17 -11.35 -8.42 23.42
C PRO A 17 -10.56 -9.46 22.61
N PRO A 18 -9.44 -9.96 23.18
CA PRO A 18 -8.72 -11.06 22.58
C PRO A 18 -9.56 -12.34 22.56
N LEU A 19 -9.17 -13.25 21.66
CA LEU A 19 -9.76 -14.59 21.64
C LEU A 19 -9.49 -15.29 22.99
N ASP A 20 -10.56 -15.78 23.60
CA ASP A 20 -10.50 -16.63 24.79
C ASP A 20 -11.27 -17.94 24.53
N GLY A 21 -10.63 -19.07 24.75
CA GLY A 21 -11.20 -20.39 24.55
C GLY A 21 -11.20 -20.90 23.11
N GLU A 22 -12.21 -21.70 22.78
CA GLU A 22 -12.35 -22.35 21.47
C GLU A 22 -13.55 -21.84 20.69
N LEU A 23 -13.34 -21.51 19.42
CA LEU A 23 -14.40 -21.13 18.48
C LEU A 23 -14.37 -22.02 17.25
N SER A 24 -15.52 -22.06 16.57
CA SER A 24 -15.64 -22.61 15.21
C SER A 24 -16.29 -21.58 14.28
N CYS A 25 -15.96 -21.68 12.98
CA CYS A 25 -16.52 -20.81 11.95
C CYS A 25 -16.39 -21.45 10.56
N GLU A 26 -17.09 -20.89 9.58
CA GLU A 26 -16.93 -21.28 8.18
C GLU A 26 -15.68 -20.65 7.57
N LEU A 27 -15.43 -19.36 7.84
CA LEU A 27 -14.28 -18.63 7.38
C LEU A 27 -13.54 -17.97 8.53
N ALA A 28 -12.25 -18.27 8.69
CA ALA A 28 -11.38 -17.47 9.51
C ALA A 28 -10.51 -16.55 8.65
N VAL A 29 -10.46 -15.27 9.00
CA VAL A 29 -9.59 -14.27 8.39
C VAL A 29 -8.46 -13.98 9.36
N VAL A 30 -7.21 -14.07 8.91
CA VAL A 30 -6.02 -13.78 9.73
C VAL A 30 -5.37 -12.49 9.26
N GLY A 31 -5.46 -11.45 10.09
CA GLY A 31 -5.01 -10.09 9.84
C GLY A 31 -6.16 -9.11 9.70
N GLY A 32 -6.17 -8.06 10.52
CA GLY A 32 -7.16 -6.98 10.57
C GLY A 32 -6.71 -5.71 9.83
N GLY A 33 -5.92 -5.85 8.77
CA GLY A 33 -5.64 -4.79 7.80
C GLY A 33 -6.72 -4.71 6.72
N PHE A 34 -6.56 -3.81 5.75
CA PHE A 34 -7.55 -3.60 4.69
C PHE A 34 -8.01 -4.89 4.01
N THR A 35 -7.08 -5.72 3.54
CA THR A 35 -7.43 -6.98 2.85
C THR A 35 -8.29 -7.90 3.72
N GLY A 36 -7.94 -8.04 5.00
CA GLY A 36 -8.71 -8.90 5.91
C GLY A 36 -10.06 -8.32 6.27
N LEU A 37 -10.14 -7.02 6.51
CA LEU A 37 -11.39 -6.34 6.81
C LEU A 37 -12.34 -6.36 5.60
N TRP A 38 -11.85 -6.09 4.38
CA TRP A 38 -12.62 -6.26 3.16
C TRP A 38 -13.08 -7.71 2.95
N ALA A 39 -12.20 -8.68 3.17
CA ALA A 39 -12.59 -10.09 3.03
C ALA A 39 -13.66 -10.49 4.05
N ALA A 40 -13.55 -10.04 5.29
CA ALA A 40 -14.55 -10.30 6.32
C ALA A 40 -15.90 -9.66 5.97
N LEU A 41 -15.90 -8.38 5.58
CA LEU A 41 -17.11 -7.64 5.19
C LEU A 41 -17.80 -8.27 3.97
N LEU A 42 -17.03 -8.63 2.94
CA LEU A 42 -17.57 -9.24 1.73
C LEU A 42 -18.09 -10.68 1.93
N ALA A 43 -17.58 -11.39 2.94
CA ALA A 43 -17.99 -12.77 3.23
C ALA A 43 -19.14 -12.84 4.25
N ALA A 44 -19.32 -11.85 5.11
CA ALA A 44 -20.27 -11.84 6.22
C ALA A 44 -21.74 -12.14 5.83
N PRO A 45 -22.27 -11.68 4.67
CA PRO A 45 -23.63 -11.96 4.28
C PRO A 45 -23.93 -13.46 4.09
N ASP A 46 -22.94 -14.25 3.70
CA ASP A 46 -23.09 -15.63 3.29
C ASP A 46 -22.45 -16.65 4.23
N GLN A 47 -21.63 -16.20 5.20
CA GLN A 47 -20.78 -17.08 5.98
C GLN A 47 -20.64 -16.62 7.43
N ASP A 48 -20.44 -17.57 8.33
CA ASP A 48 -20.00 -17.31 9.70
C ASP A 48 -18.49 -17.00 9.70
N VAL A 49 -18.13 -15.72 10.00
CA VAL A 49 -16.77 -15.20 9.89
C VAL A 49 -16.18 -14.87 11.25
N VAL A 50 -14.95 -15.33 11.47
CA VAL A 50 -14.08 -14.92 12.59
C VAL A 50 -12.84 -14.24 12.03
N LEU A 51 -12.53 -13.03 12.49
CA LEU A 51 -11.30 -12.31 12.16
C LEU A 51 -10.37 -12.27 13.39
N LEU A 52 -9.12 -12.69 13.19
CA LEU A 52 -8.07 -12.69 14.21
C LEU A 52 -6.97 -11.69 13.83
N GLU A 53 -6.80 -10.66 14.65
CA GLU A 53 -5.76 -9.65 14.48
C GLU A 53 -4.70 -9.75 15.59
N GLY A 54 -3.43 -9.63 15.22
CA GLY A 54 -2.31 -9.79 16.16
C GLY A 54 -2.08 -8.60 17.09
N ASP A 55 -2.57 -7.43 16.72
CA ASP A 55 -2.53 -6.19 17.49
C ASP A 55 -3.91 -5.55 17.49
N ARG A 56 -4.12 -4.42 16.82
CA ARG A 56 -5.40 -3.72 16.61
C ARG A 56 -5.69 -3.64 15.11
N CYS A 57 -6.96 -3.65 14.74
CA CYS A 57 -7.35 -3.45 13.36
C CYS A 57 -6.79 -2.14 12.80
N GLY A 58 -6.13 -2.23 11.65
CA GLY A 58 -5.45 -1.10 11.03
C GLY A 58 -4.07 -0.77 11.59
N TRP A 59 -3.57 -1.43 12.64
CA TRP A 59 -2.27 -1.10 13.24
C TRP A 59 -1.07 -1.26 12.30
N GLY A 60 -1.12 -2.20 11.37
CA GLY A 60 -0.06 -2.46 10.40
C GLY A 60 0.01 -1.42 9.28
N ALA A 61 0.43 -1.83 8.08
CA ALA A 61 0.55 -0.96 6.90
C ALA A 61 -0.74 -0.20 6.56
N SER A 62 -1.91 -0.76 6.89
CA SER A 62 -3.21 -0.16 6.61
C SER A 62 -3.49 1.15 7.36
N GLY A 63 -2.92 1.34 8.53
CA GLY A 63 -3.05 2.62 9.27
C GLY A 63 -1.76 3.45 9.27
N ARG A 64 -0.75 3.08 8.47
CA ARG A 64 0.57 3.73 8.44
C ARG A 64 0.97 4.28 7.08
N ASN A 65 0.16 4.05 6.04
CA ASN A 65 0.43 4.51 4.68
C ASN A 65 0.12 6.01 4.48
N GLY A 66 0.47 6.54 3.31
CA GLY A 66 0.25 7.95 2.97
C GLY A 66 -1.20 8.33 2.72
N GLY A 67 -2.11 7.36 2.62
CA GLY A 67 -3.53 7.60 2.34
C GLY A 67 -3.82 7.90 0.88
N PHE A 68 -2.97 7.46 -0.05
CA PHE A 68 -3.24 7.49 -1.49
C PHE A 68 -4.07 6.26 -1.88
N ALA A 69 -5.21 6.49 -2.48
CA ALA A 69 -6.16 5.49 -2.93
C ALA A 69 -6.24 5.56 -4.45
N GLU A 70 -5.55 4.66 -5.15
CA GLU A 70 -5.44 4.66 -6.60
C GLU A 70 -6.11 3.43 -7.21
N ALA A 71 -6.76 3.61 -8.36
CA ALA A 71 -7.45 2.54 -9.08
C ALA A 71 -6.49 1.47 -9.64
N SER A 72 -5.19 1.77 -9.75
CA SER A 72 -4.20 0.87 -10.32
C SER A 72 -4.08 -0.46 -9.54
N LEU A 73 -4.13 -1.58 -10.27
CA LEU A 73 -3.87 -2.93 -9.73
C LEU A 73 -2.44 -3.40 -9.99
N THR A 74 -1.67 -2.66 -10.79
CA THR A 74 -0.36 -3.05 -11.30
C THR A 74 0.79 -2.15 -10.88
N HIS A 75 0.55 -1.21 -9.97
CA HIS A 75 1.55 -0.19 -9.60
C HIS A 75 1.95 0.68 -10.80
N GLY A 76 0.93 1.30 -11.40
CA GLY A 76 1.06 2.11 -12.60
C GLY A 76 0.81 1.34 -13.91
N LEU A 77 0.53 2.11 -14.96
CA LEU A 77 0.22 1.61 -16.30
C LEU A 77 1.42 0.88 -16.93
N GLU A 78 2.60 1.49 -16.86
CA GLU A 78 3.81 0.95 -17.52
C GLU A 78 4.24 -0.39 -16.91
N ASN A 79 4.15 -0.55 -15.60
CA ASN A 79 4.41 -1.83 -14.94
C ASN A 79 3.41 -2.92 -15.39
N GLY A 80 2.16 -2.56 -15.62
CA GLY A 80 1.13 -3.44 -16.15
C GLY A 80 1.41 -3.84 -17.59
N LEU A 81 1.67 -2.88 -18.47
CA LEU A 81 2.00 -3.10 -19.89
C LEU A 81 3.24 -3.95 -20.08
N SER A 82 4.26 -3.77 -19.23
CA SER A 82 5.50 -4.56 -19.32
C SER A 82 5.31 -6.04 -18.97
N ARG A 83 4.25 -6.39 -18.22
CA ARG A 83 4.01 -7.74 -17.69
C ARG A 83 2.79 -8.43 -18.28
N TRP A 84 1.72 -7.71 -18.51
CA TRP A 84 0.43 -8.24 -18.96
C TRP A 84 -0.18 -7.37 -20.06
N PRO A 85 0.56 -7.11 -21.16
CA PRO A 85 0.07 -6.21 -22.24
C PRO A 85 -1.27 -6.65 -22.82
N ASP A 86 -1.49 -7.94 -22.97
CA ASP A 86 -2.72 -8.50 -23.54
C ASP A 86 -3.94 -8.43 -22.61
N GLU A 87 -3.73 -8.21 -21.32
CA GLU A 87 -4.79 -8.11 -20.30
C GLU A 87 -4.95 -6.69 -19.75
N MET A 88 -4.13 -5.72 -20.18
CA MET A 88 -4.07 -4.41 -19.52
C MET A 88 -5.39 -3.66 -19.54
N ASP A 89 -6.13 -3.69 -20.64
CA ASP A 89 -7.45 -3.07 -20.73
C ASP A 89 -8.45 -3.67 -19.71
N ALA A 90 -8.41 -4.99 -19.54
CA ALA A 90 -9.25 -5.67 -18.54
C ALA A 90 -8.80 -5.33 -17.11
N ILE A 91 -7.50 -5.23 -16.86
CA ILE A 91 -6.93 -4.90 -15.55
C ILE A 91 -7.29 -3.46 -15.18
N GLN A 92 -7.17 -2.50 -16.10
CA GLN A 92 -7.57 -1.10 -15.87
C GLN A 92 -9.07 -1.02 -15.54
N ARG A 93 -9.93 -1.56 -16.38
CA ARG A 93 -11.38 -1.57 -16.14
C ARG A 93 -11.73 -2.17 -14.77
N LEU A 94 -11.12 -3.30 -14.39
CA LEU A 94 -11.35 -3.93 -13.10
C LEU A 94 -10.80 -3.08 -11.93
N GLY A 95 -9.73 -2.33 -12.15
CA GLY A 95 -9.20 -1.36 -11.21
C GLY A 95 -10.19 -0.22 -10.96
N ASP A 96 -10.71 0.39 -12.04
CA ASP A 96 -11.68 1.48 -11.98
C ASP A 96 -13.02 1.04 -11.36
N GLU A 97 -13.51 -0.15 -11.74
CA GLU A 97 -14.68 -0.76 -11.11
C GLU A 97 -14.45 -0.97 -9.61
N ASN A 98 -13.29 -1.50 -9.22
CA ASN A 98 -12.94 -1.74 -7.82
C ASN A 98 -12.81 -0.44 -7.02
N PHE A 99 -12.26 0.63 -7.62
CA PHE A 99 -12.18 1.96 -7.01
C PHE A 99 -13.58 2.54 -6.77
N THR A 100 -14.43 2.51 -7.81
CA THR A 100 -15.81 2.97 -7.74
C THR A 100 -16.62 2.19 -6.70
N GLU A 101 -16.56 0.86 -6.73
CA GLU A 101 -17.23 -0.01 -5.76
C GLU A 101 -16.74 0.20 -4.32
N MET A 102 -15.46 0.54 -4.14
CA MET A 102 -14.94 0.91 -2.82
C MET A 102 -15.56 2.20 -2.33
N ARG A 103 -15.51 3.27 -3.11
CA ARG A 103 -16.12 4.58 -2.80
C ARG A 103 -17.60 4.43 -2.47
N ASP A 104 -18.34 3.72 -3.32
CA ASP A 104 -19.79 3.52 -3.15
C ASP A 104 -20.11 2.69 -1.89
N THR A 105 -19.25 1.71 -1.56
CA THR A 105 -19.40 0.94 -0.32
C THR A 105 -19.18 1.82 0.91
N LEU A 106 -18.15 2.69 0.89
CA LEU A 106 -17.90 3.62 2.00
C LEU A 106 -19.10 4.55 2.22
N ALA A 107 -19.63 5.12 1.13
CA ALA A 107 -20.81 6.00 1.21
C ALA A 107 -22.06 5.24 1.70
N ALA A 108 -22.35 4.06 1.16
CA ALA A 108 -23.51 3.25 1.55
C ALA A 108 -23.46 2.77 3.01
N ARG A 109 -22.26 2.56 3.55
CA ARG A 109 -22.03 2.12 4.94
C ARG A 109 -21.84 3.28 5.91
N GLY A 110 -21.83 4.53 5.44
CA GLY A 110 -21.58 5.72 6.26
C GLY A 110 -20.16 5.73 6.87
N ILE A 111 -19.17 5.15 6.17
CA ILE A 111 -17.79 5.12 6.62
C ILE A 111 -17.12 6.46 6.29
N ASP A 112 -16.84 7.26 7.29
CA ASP A 112 -16.06 8.49 7.14
C ASP A 112 -14.57 8.18 7.14
N ALA A 113 -14.04 7.97 5.96
CA ALA A 113 -12.62 7.78 5.70
C ALA A 113 -11.91 9.08 5.25
N ALA A 114 -12.56 10.24 5.37
CA ALA A 114 -12.11 11.50 4.75
C ALA A 114 -11.75 11.31 3.27
N TRP A 115 -12.64 10.66 2.52
CA TRP A 115 -12.45 10.38 1.09
C TRP A 115 -12.59 11.65 0.26
N GLU A 116 -11.52 12.05 -0.40
CA GLU A 116 -11.47 13.22 -1.29
C GLU A 116 -10.84 12.82 -2.62
N GLU A 117 -11.33 13.36 -3.74
CA GLU A 117 -10.83 13.09 -5.10
C GLU A 117 -10.24 14.36 -5.76
N PRO A 118 -9.18 14.96 -5.19
CA PRO A 118 -8.55 16.16 -5.76
C PRO A 118 -7.62 15.82 -6.92
N GLY A 119 -7.43 14.55 -7.23
CA GLY A 119 -6.43 14.05 -8.16
C GLY A 119 -5.03 13.94 -7.54
N VAL A 120 -4.10 13.44 -8.36
CA VAL A 120 -2.68 13.28 -8.02
C VAL A 120 -1.83 13.97 -9.08
N ILE A 121 -0.77 14.66 -8.66
CA ILE A 121 0.20 15.28 -9.56
C ILE A 121 1.54 14.56 -9.42
N ASP A 122 2.00 13.92 -10.48
CA ASP A 122 3.37 13.47 -10.59
C ASP A 122 4.26 14.63 -11.01
N VAL A 123 5.32 14.92 -10.25
CA VAL A 123 6.20 16.07 -10.49
C VAL A 123 7.58 15.65 -10.93
N ALA A 124 8.10 16.30 -11.96
CA ALA A 124 9.49 16.21 -12.37
C ALA A 124 10.34 17.16 -11.54
N THR A 125 11.32 16.66 -10.83
CA THR A 125 12.30 17.41 -10.05
C THR A 125 13.68 17.47 -10.72
N ARG A 126 13.89 16.64 -11.75
CA ARG A 126 15.11 16.57 -12.54
C ARG A 126 14.81 16.67 -14.04
N PRO A 127 15.74 17.21 -14.86
CA PRO A 127 15.49 17.45 -16.27
C PRO A 127 15.04 16.22 -17.08
N HIS A 128 15.56 15.02 -16.81
CA HIS A 128 15.19 13.80 -17.51
C HIS A 128 13.79 13.29 -17.15
N GLU A 129 13.29 13.64 -15.97
CA GLU A 129 11.94 13.26 -15.53
C GLU A 129 10.86 14.03 -16.32
N VAL A 130 11.19 15.19 -16.88
CA VAL A 130 10.27 15.95 -17.76
C VAL A 130 9.92 15.15 -19.03
N GLU A 131 10.91 14.47 -19.62
CA GLU A 131 10.70 13.60 -20.78
C GLU A 131 9.87 12.37 -20.39
N TRP A 132 10.12 11.79 -19.22
CA TRP A 132 9.34 10.65 -18.71
C TRP A 132 7.87 11.00 -18.48
N LEU A 133 7.58 12.16 -17.91
CA LEU A 133 6.19 12.62 -17.75
C LEU A 133 5.49 12.84 -19.09
N ALA A 134 6.21 13.35 -20.11
CA ALA A 134 5.65 13.50 -21.45
C ALA A 134 5.33 12.14 -22.10
N GLU A 135 6.22 11.16 -21.98
CA GLU A 135 6.02 9.79 -22.45
C GLU A 135 4.85 9.11 -21.72
N ALA A 136 4.78 9.27 -20.38
CA ALA A 136 3.70 8.76 -19.55
C ALA A 136 2.34 9.37 -19.95
N ALA A 137 2.28 10.69 -20.24
CA ALA A 137 1.07 11.34 -20.70
C ALA A 137 0.57 10.80 -22.06
N GLU A 138 1.50 10.49 -22.99
CA GLU A 138 1.14 9.89 -24.28
C GLU A 138 0.68 8.45 -24.12
N SER A 139 1.33 7.67 -23.24
CA SER A 139 0.94 6.31 -22.93
C SER A 139 -0.45 6.26 -22.29
N ALA A 140 -0.70 7.06 -21.28
CA ALA A 140 -1.99 7.20 -20.61
C ALA A 140 -3.14 7.51 -21.60
N ARG A 141 -2.92 8.48 -22.51
CA ARG A 141 -3.93 8.83 -23.53
C ARG A 141 -4.24 7.68 -24.49
N ARG A 142 -3.25 6.89 -24.87
CA ARG A 142 -3.45 5.70 -25.71
C ARG A 142 -4.31 4.64 -25.04
N HIS A 143 -4.34 4.63 -23.70
CA HIS A 143 -5.10 3.69 -22.90
C HIS A 143 -6.35 4.31 -22.25
N GLY A 144 -6.82 5.44 -22.81
CA GLY A 144 -8.12 6.03 -22.44
C GLY A 144 -8.11 6.96 -21.24
N GLU A 145 -6.95 7.21 -20.61
CA GLU A 145 -6.80 8.22 -19.58
C GLU A 145 -6.57 9.61 -20.20
N ASN A 146 -6.86 10.66 -19.44
CA ASN A 146 -6.67 12.02 -19.92
C ASN A 146 -5.99 12.93 -18.89
N PRO A 147 -4.75 12.65 -18.48
CA PRO A 147 -4.02 13.50 -17.58
C PRO A 147 -3.66 14.84 -18.22
N THR A 148 -3.55 15.87 -17.40
CA THR A 148 -3.17 17.22 -17.83
C THR A 148 -1.67 17.44 -17.60
N PRO A 149 -0.86 17.60 -18.67
CA PRO A 149 0.53 18.02 -18.54
C PRO A 149 0.60 19.47 -18.04
N LEU A 150 1.47 19.70 -17.08
CA LEU A 150 1.74 21.01 -16.50
C LEU A 150 3.19 21.38 -16.81
N ASP A 151 3.41 22.55 -17.40
CA ASP A 151 4.75 23.12 -17.48
C ASP A 151 5.20 23.63 -16.10
N ARG A 152 6.42 24.18 -16.03
CA ARG A 152 7.00 24.68 -14.78
C ARG A 152 6.10 25.71 -14.10
N ASP A 153 5.59 26.66 -14.84
CA ASP A 153 4.80 27.76 -14.28
C ASP A 153 3.44 27.25 -13.80
N ALA A 154 2.82 26.36 -14.58
CA ALA A 154 1.53 25.74 -14.25
C ALA A 154 1.63 24.83 -13.01
N VAL A 155 2.65 23.96 -12.89
CA VAL A 155 2.79 23.09 -11.70
C VAL A 155 3.10 23.90 -10.46
N ARG A 156 3.88 24.98 -10.58
CA ARG A 156 4.18 25.86 -9.46
C ARG A 156 3.02 26.79 -9.07
N ALA A 157 2.08 27.02 -9.97
CA ALA A 157 0.83 27.70 -9.65
C ALA A 157 -0.13 26.80 -8.84
N GLU A 158 -0.02 25.48 -8.95
CA GLU A 158 -0.77 24.54 -8.11
C GLU A 158 -0.12 24.36 -6.73
N VAL A 159 1.22 24.22 -6.70
CA VAL A 159 2.00 24.11 -5.46
C VAL A 159 3.38 24.73 -5.67
N ASP A 160 3.68 25.79 -4.95
CA ASP A 160 4.94 26.50 -5.17
C ASP A 160 6.14 25.79 -4.53
N SER A 161 6.96 25.23 -5.42
CA SER A 161 8.26 24.63 -5.07
C SER A 161 9.31 25.01 -6.11
N PRO A 162 10.51 25.46 -5.68
CA PRO A 162 11.59 25.76 -6.61
C PRO A 162 12.14 24.51 -7.32
N THR A 163 11.84 23.31 -6.82
CA THR A 163 12.34 22.05 -7.38
C THR A 163 11.48 21.53 -8.55
N TYR A 164 10.25 22.03 -8.73
CA TYR A 164 9.36 21.54 -9.76
C TYR A 164 9.72 22.10 -11.14
N LEU A 165 9.88 21.18 -12.10
CA LEU A 165 10.23 21.49 -13.50
C LEU A 165 9.05 21.26 -14.45
N ALA A 166 8.19 20.31 -14.15
CA ALA A 166 6.96 19.96 -14.86
C ALA A 166 6.07 19.13 -13.95
N GLY A 167 4.83 18.90 -14.36
CA GLY A 167 3.91 18.00 -13.69
C GLY A 167 3.02 17.24 -14.67
N LEU A 168 2.43 16.15 -14.20
CA LEU A 168 1.38 15.42 -14.88
C LEU A 168 0.23 15.22 -13.88
N TRP A 169 -0.90 15.89 -14.12
CA TRP A 169 -2.04 15.82 -13.19
C TRP A 169 -3.06 14.79 -13.66
N HIS A 170 -3.21 13.76 -12.87
CA HIS A 170 -4.25 12.74 -12.99
C HIS A 170 -5.47 13.19 -12.18
N HIS A 171 -6.55 13.54 -12.86
CA HIS A 171 -7.79 14.06 -12.26
C HIS A 171 -8.70 12.94 -11.75
N GLU A 172 -8.63 11.77 -12.35
CA GLU A 172 -9.50 10.62 -12.11
C GLU A 172 -8.71 9.42 -11.64
N GLY A 173 -9.38 8.44 -11.03
CA GLY A 173 -8.76 7.20 -10.58
C GLY A 173 -7.87 7.32 -9.34
N GLY A 174 -7.82 8.49 -8.71
CA GLY A 174 -7.04 8.77 -7.51
C GLY A 174 -7.83 9.53 -6.45
N ALA A 175 -7.77 9.06 -5.22
CA ALA A 175 -8.35 9.71 -4.04
C ALA A 175 -7.35 9.76 -2.89
N LEU A 176 -7.63 10.62 -1.93
CA LEU A 176 -6.92 10.72 -0.67
C LEU A 176 -7.85 10.30 0.46
N VAL A 177 -7.33 9.53 1.42
CA VAL A 177 -8.11 9.04 2.56
C VAL A 177 -7.34 9.22 3.87
N ASP A 178 -8.05 9.21 5.00
CA ASP A 178 -7.45 8.86 6.28
C ASP A 178 -7.42 7.33 6.40
N PRO A 179 -6.24 6.71 6.33
CA PRO A 179 -6.14 5.25 6.29
C PRO A 179 -6.56 4.57 7.61
N ALA A 180 -6.42 5.25 8.75
CA ALA A 180 -6.87 4.70 10.02
C ALA A 180 -8.39 4.75 10.13
N ARG A 181 -9.03 5.86 9.78
CA ARG A 181 -10.51 5.97 9.73
C ARG A 181 -11.11 4.95 8.77
N LEU A 182 -10.48 4.74 7.60
CA LEU A 182 -10.88 3.69 6.67
C LEU A 182 -10.84 2.30 7.30
N ALA A 183 -9.74 1.94 7.98
CA ALA A 183 -9.62 0.64 8.63
C ALA A 183 -10.64 0.46 9.77
N TRP A 184 -10.83 1.50 10.58
CA TRP A 184 -11.79 1.47 11.69
C TRP A 184 -13.24 1.42 11.20
N GLY A 185 -13.57 2.16 10.14
CA GLY A 185 -14.90 2.12 9.55
C GLY A 185 -15.22 0.74 8.94
N LEU A 186 -14.26 0.12 8.26
CA LEU A 186 -14.40 -1.26 7.76
C LEU A 186 -14.56 -2.27 8.89
N ARG A 187 -13.80 -2.11 10.00
CA ARG A 187 -13.94 -2.94 11.21
C ARG A 187 -15.36 -2.85 11.78
N ASP A 188 -15.85 -1.62 11.94
CA ASP A 188 -17.15 -1.40 12.55
C ASP A 188 -18.31 -1.87 11.65
N ALA A 189 -18.17 -1.72 10.33
CA ALA A 189 -19.09 -2.28 9.36
C ALA A 189 -19.09 -3.83 9.41
N ALA A 190 -17.93 -4.46 9.49
CA ALA A 190 -17.84 -5.91 9.63
C ALA A 190 -18.46 -6.43 10.94
N LEU A 191 -18.26 -5.72 12.06
CA LEU A 191 -18.91 -6.02 13.33
C LEU A 191 -20.44 -5.91 13.22
N SER A 192 -20.92 -4.87 12.55
CA SER A 192 -22.37 -4.66 12.33
C SER A 192 -23.00 -5.77 11.49
N ASP A 193 -22.23 -6.36 10.57
CA ASP A 193 -22.64 -7.50 9.75
C ASP A 193 -22.44 -8.86 10.48
N GLY A 194 -22.10 -8.85 11.77
CA GLY A 194 -22.00 -10.05 12.61
C GLY A 194 -20.64 -10.76 12.58
N VAL A 195 -19.61 -10.16 11.97
CA VAL A 195 -18.25 -10.70 12.05
C VAL A 195 -17.73 -10.68 13.48
N ARG A 196 -17.22 -11.79 13.96
CA ARG A 196 -16.57 -11.87 15.28
C ARG A 196 -15.10 -11.49 15.13
N ILE A 197 -14.73 -10.30 15.60
CA ILE A 197 -13.36 -9.78 15.52
C ILE A 197 -12.69 -9.89 16.89
N HIS A 198 -11.49 -10.49 16.90
CA HIS A 198 -10.64 -10.60 18.08
C HIS A 198 -9.30 -9.94 17.81
N GLU A 199 -9.05 -8.81 18.48
CA GLU A 199 -7.77 -8.11 18.48
C GLU A 199 -6.80 -8.74 19.48
N HIS A 200 -5.51 -8.40 19.46
CA HIS A 200 -4.47 -8.99 20.33
C HIS A 200 -4.46 -10.53 20.29
N SER A 201 -4.87 -11.11 19.18
CA SER A 201 -5.09 -12.54 18.97
C SER A 201 -4.19 -13.09 17.87
N ARG A 202 -2.89 -12.81 17.98
CA ARG A 202 -1.89 -13.24 17.00
C ARG A 202 -1.93 -14.75 16.80
N VAL A 203 -2.21 -15.18 15.56
CA VAL A 203 -2.14 -16.59 15.17
C VAL A 203 -0.66 -16.99 15.08
N THR A 204 -0.26 -17.94 15.91
CA THR A 204 1.12 -18.43 16.00
C THR A 204 1.32 -19.73 15.24
N ARG A 205 0.24 -20.52 15.07
CA ARG A 205 0.28 -21.80 14.39
C ARG A 205 -1.00 -22.03 13.57
N MET A 206 -0.82 -22.63 12.41
CA MET A 206 -1.89 -23.06 11.52
C MET A 206 -1.59 -24.48 11.04
N ARG A 207 -2.58 -25.37 11.11
CA ARG A 207 -2.46 -26.75 10.62
C ARG A 207 -3.78 -27.28 10.08
N ARG A 208 -3.71 -28.29 9.24
CA ARG A 208 -4.90 -29.03 8.81
C ARG A 208 -5.52 -29.75 10.00
N ASP A 209 -6.85 -29.74 10.08
CA ASP A 209 -7.64 -30.42 11.11
C ASP A 209 -8.89 -31.06 10.45
N GLY A 210 -8.78 -32.35 10.13
CA GLY A 210 -9.81 -33.03 9.34
C GLY A 210 -10.04 -32.38 8.00
N ASP A 211 -11.27 -31.94 7.76
CA ASP A 211 -11.70 -31.22 6.56
C ASP A 211 -11.52 -29.69 6.67
N GLY A 212 -11.06 -29.20 7.80
CA GLY A 212 -10.83 -27.79 8.07
C GLY A 212 -9.38 -27.46 8.38
N VAL A 213 -9.22 -26.33 9.05
CA VAL A 213 -7.95 -25.75 9.50
C VAL A 213 -8.09 -25.35 10.96
N LEU A 214 -7.10 -25.70 11.78
CA LEU A 214 -6.98 -25.23 13.16
C LEU A 214 -5.97 -24.06 13.22
N LEU A 215 -6.41 -22.96 13.81
CA LEU A 215 -5.61 -21.79 14.14
C LEU A 215 -5.39 -21.73 15.65
N GLU A 216 -4.17 -21.47 16.09
CA GLU A 216 -3.80 -21.38 17.50
C GLU A 216 -3.27 -19.96 17.81
N THR A 217 -3.80 -19.37 18.89
CA THR A 217 -3.34 -18.11 19.49
C THR A 217 -2.87 -18.35 20.92
N ALA A 218 -2.42 -17.33 21.61
CA ALA A 218 -2.04 -17.43 23.02
C ALA A 218 -3.25 -17.69 23.95
N GLY A 219 -4.44 -17.12 23.61
CA GLY A 219 -5.64 -17.23 24.46
C GLY A 219 -6.63 -18.30 24.00
N GLY A 220 -6.47 -18.87 22.81
CA GLY A 220 -7.49 -19.81 22.32
C GLY A 220 -7.20 -20.41 20.96
N ARG A 221 -8.22 -21.07 20.41
CA ARG A 221 -8.16 -21.78 19.12
C ARG A 221 -9.41 -21.49 18.28
N VAL A 222 -9.21 -21.44 16.96
CA VAL A 222 -10.33 -21.38 16.00
C VAL A 222 -10.25 -22.57 15.05
N ARG A 223 -11.35 -23.32 14.95
CA ARG A 223 -11.56 -24.34 13.91
C ARG A 223 -12.36 -23.72 12.78
N ALA A 224 -11.73 -23.55 11.63
CA ALA A 224 -12.35 -22.97 10.47
C ALA A 224 -12.45 -23.96 9.30
N ARG A 225 -13.52 -23.91 8.54
CA ARG A 225 -13.61 -24.69 7.30
C ARG A 225 -12.61 -24.19 6.26
N ARG A 226 -12.43 -22.87 6.18
CA ARG A 226 -11.50 -22.18 5.30
C ARG A 226 -10.79 -21.05 6.02
N VAL A 227 -9.62 -20.66 5.51
CA VAL A 227 -8.82 -19.56 6.07
C VAL A 227 -8.36 -18.63 4.96
N LEU A 228 -8.53 -17.32 5.16
CA LEU A 228 -7.93 -16.28 4.35
C LEU A 228 -6.78 -15.63 5.13
N LEU A 229 -5.56 -15.63 4.56
CA LEU A 229 -4.42 -14.96 5.16
C LEU A 229 -4.23 -13.58 4.52
N ALA A 230 -4.29 -12.55 5.35
CA ALA A 230 -4.07 -11.14 5.02
C ALA A 230 -2.98 -10.53 5.91
N THR A 231 -1.84 -11.26 6.05
CA THR A 231 -0.81 -10.97 7.05
C THR A 231 0.31 -10.06 6.55
N ASN A 232 0.16 -9.46 5.37
CA ASN A 232 1.11 -8.50 4.79
C ASN A 232 2.56 -9.02 4.86
N ALA A 233 3.53 -8.16 5.17
CA ALA A 233 4.95 -8.49 5.31
C ALA A 233 5.30 -9.28 6.58
N TYR A 234 4.36 -9.43 7.52
CA TYR A 234 4.62 -10.14 8.78
C TYR A 234 4.92 -11.62 8.55
N ARG A 235 5.58 -12.24 9.53
CA ARG A 235 6.01 -13.65 9.43
C ARG A 235 4.85 -14.54 8.96
N PRO A 236 4.89 -15.09 7.75
CA PRO A 236 3.77 -15.79 7.18
C PRO A 236 3.59 -17.19 7.79
N LEU A 237 2.33 -17.58 7.99
CA LEU A 237 1.95 -18.94 8.42
C LEU A 237 2.19 -19.97 7.30
N VAL A 238 2.22 -19.53 6.03
CA VAL A 238 2.60 -20.33 4.85
C VAL A 238 4.03 -19.98 4.46
N ARG A 239 4.98 -20.85 4.76
CA ARG A 239 6.42 -20.60 4.52
C ARG A 239 6.77 -20.23 3.07
N ALA A 240 6.01 -20.73 2.10
CA ALA A 240 6.26 -20.44 0.68
C ALA A 240 6.18 -18.94 0.36
N ILE A 241 5.34 -18.17 1.09
CA ILE A 241 5.18 -16.72 0.89
C ILE A 241 6.51 -15.97 1.05
N GLN A 242 7.37 -16.39 2.00
CA GLN A 242 8.69 -15.76 2.23
C GLN A 242 9.63 -15.77 1.02
N ARG A 243 9.32 -16.55 0.00
CA ARG A 243 10.10 -16.60 -1.24
C ARG A 243 9.68 -15.50 -2.22
N TYR A 244 8.47 -14.96 -2.07
CA TYR A 244 7.86 -14.03 -3.02
C TYR A 244 7.68 -12.62 -2.46
N VAL A 245 7.72 -12.48 -1.14
CA VAL A 245 7.48 -11.20 -0.45
C VAL A 245 8.57 -10.94 0.57
N VAL A 246 9.06 -9.71 0.59
CA VAL A 246 10.02 -9.21 1.57
C VAL A 246 9.49 -7.94 2.23
N PRO A 247 9.74 -7.72 3.55
CA PRO A 247 9.41 -6.47 4.22
C PRO A 247 10.41 -5.39 3.80
N VAL A 248 9.92 -4.27 3.30
CA VAL A 248 10.69 -3.07 3.03
C VAL A 248 10.11 -1.94 3.86
N TYR A 249 10.94 -1.25 4.63
CA TYR A 249 10.50 -0.13 5.46
C TYR A 249 10.49 1.16 4.66
N ASP A 250 9.37 1.85 4.73
CA ASP A 250 9.16 3.20 4.29
C ASP A 250 8.98 4.13 5.49
N TYR A 251 9.42 5.38 5.39
CA TYR A 251 9.50 6.33 6.50
C TYR A 251 8.72 7.59 6.18
N VAL A 252 8.03 8.12 7.18
CA VAL A 252 7.10 9.24 7.04
C VAL A 252 7.32 10.27 8.13
N LEU A 253 7.23 11.54 7.75
CA LEU A 253 7.19 12.72 8.60
C LEU A 253 5.84 13.41 8.45
N VAL A 254 5.34 14.04 9.52
CA VAL A 254 4.21 14.96 9.46
C VAL A 254 4.55 16.24 10.20
N THR A 255 4.30 17.37 9.56
CA THR A 255 4.57 18.70 10.13
C THR A 255 3.61 19.04 11.27
N GLU A 256 3.88 20.08 12.03
CA GLU A 256 2.86 20.83 12.77
C GLU A 256 1.83 21.44 11.80
N PRO A 257 0.66 21.88 12.27
CA PRO A 257 -0.30 22.59 11.41
C PRO A 257 0.36 23.81 10.78
N LEU A 258 0.13 24.00 9.48
CA LEU A 258 0.57 25.19 8.76
C LEU A 258 -0.20 26.41 9.25
N THR A 259 0.49 27.54 9.43
CA THR A 259 -0.17 28.84 9.60
C THR A 259 -0.79 29.30 8.27
N ASP A 260 -1.66 30.32 8.32
CA ASP A 260 -2.27 30.86 7.10
C ASP A 260 -1.21 31.47 6.17
N GLU A 261 -0.15 32.09 6.72
CA GLU A 261 0.97 32.61 5.95
C GLU A 261 1.77 31.48 5.28
N GLN A 262 1.99 30.36 5.98
CA GLN A 262 2.69 29.20 5.43
C GLN A 262 1.85 28.53 4.33
N ARG A 263 0.53 28.41 4.52
CA ARG A 263 -0.39 27.91 3.51
C ARG A 263 -0.36 28.76 2.24
N ALA A 264 -0.47 30.08 2.41
CA ALA A 264 -0.41 31.01 1.30
C ALA A 264 0.96 30.96 0.57
N ALA A 265 2.06 30.78 1.30
CA ALA A 265 3.39 30.66 0.72
C ALA A 265 3.61 29.37 -0.08
N VAL A 266 2.92 28.28 0.27
CA VAL A 266 2.95 27.02 -0.49
C VAL A 266 1.95 27.02 -1.64
N GLY A 267 0.84 27.75 -1.51
CA GLY A 267 -0.19 27.88 -2.55
C GLY A 267 -1.00 26.61 -2.85
N TRP A 268 -0.94 25.61 -1.97
CA TRP A 268 -1.55 24.29 -2.18
C TRP A 268 -3.04 24.30 -1.79
N GLU A 269 -3.88 24.89 -2.66
CA GLU A 269 -5.28 25.14 -2.32
C GLU A 269 -6.22 23.95 -2.59
N ARG A 270 -5.92 23.16 -3.64
CA ARG A 270 -6.81 22.07 -4.07
C ARG A 270 -6.54 20.75 -3.35
N GLY A 271 -5.46 20.66 -2.58
CA GLY A 271 -5.16 19.50 -1.74
C GLY A 271 -4.80 18.22 -2.50
N GLN A 272 -4.36 18.32 -3.79
CA GLN A 272 -3.97 17.16 -4.57
C GLN A 272 -2.90 16.33 -3.85
N GLY A 273 -2.89 15.02 -4.08
CA GLY A 273 -1.73 14.20 -3.74
C GLY A 273 -0.58 14.54 -4.68
N ILE A 274 0.65 14.47 -4.20
CA ILE A 274 1.84 14.72 -5.02
C ILE A 274 2.83 13.58 -4.87
N SER A 275 3.46 13.19 -5.98
CA SER A 275 4.54 12.21 -6.05
C SER A 275 5.67 12.70 -6.94
N ASP A 276 6.93 12.47 -6.56
CA ASP A 276 8.08 12.72 -7.44
C ASP A 276 8.20 11.59 -8.47
N SER A 277 8.69 11.90 -9.67
CA SER A 277 8.81 10.92 -10.79
C SER A 277 10.14 10.17 -10.83
N GLY A 278 10.99 10.22 -9.80
CA GLY A 278 12.27 9.51 -9.74
C GLY A 278 12.15 8.07 -9.26
N ASN A 279 13.22 7.24 -9.47
CA ASN A 279 13.26 5.89 -8.86
C ASN A 279 13.26 5.93 -7.32
N ARG A 280 13.78 6.98 -6.73
CA ARG A 280 13.61 7.32 -5.32
C ARG A 280 12.71 8.54 -5.27
N PHE A 281 11.47 8.33 -4.92
CA PHE A 281 10.42 9.35 -4.94
C PHE A 281 9.91 9.64 -3.53
N HIS A 282 9.43 10.87 -3.34
CA HIS A 282 8.60 11.20 -2.20
C HIS A 282 7.14 11.18 -2.63
N TYR A 283 6.27 10.86 -1.70
CA TYR A 283 4.83 11.10 -1.80
C TYR A 283 4.42 12.01 -0.65
N TYR A 284 3.56 12.97 -0.93
CA TYR A 284 3.16 13.94 0.07
C TYR A 284 1.78 14.53 -0.21
N ARG A 285 1.13 14.95 0.86
CA ARG A 285 -0.22 15.48 0.82
C ARG A 285 -0.53 16.35 2.02
N LEU A 286 -1.62 17.14 1.93
CA LEU A 286 -2.22 17.77 3.11
C LEU A 286 -3.05 16.75 3.89
N THR A 287 -3.07 16.87 5.22
CA THR A 287 -3.95 16.04 6.08
C THR A 287 -5.35 16.66 6.15
N PRO A 288 -6.42 15.84 6.30
CA PRO A 288 -7.79 16.34 6.29
C PRO A 288 -8.14 17.22 7.51
N ASP A 289 -7.57 16.90 8.67
CA ASP A 289 -7.89 17.59 9.94
C ASP A 289 -6.84 18.63 10.31
N GLY A 290 -6.96 19.82 9.74
CA GLY A 290 -6.01 20.90 9.91
C GLY A 290 -4.76 20.69 9.04
N PRO A 291 -4.45 21.61 8.14
CA PRO A 291 -3.50 21.38 7.06
C PRO A 291 -2.08 21.19 7.61
N ARG A 292 -1.66 19.95 7.65
CA ARG A 292 -0.29 19.52 7.89
C ARG A 292 0.22 18.90 6.62
N ILE A 293 1.49 18.92 6.36
CA ILE A 293 2.08 18.17 5.25
C ILE A 293 2.55 16.81 5.78
N LEU A 294 1.97 15.73 5.26
CA LEU A 294 2.52 14.39 5.34
C LEU A 294 3.56 14.24 4.25
N TRP A 295 4.76 13.78 4.57
CA TRP A 295 5.91 13.64 3.70
C TRP A 295 6.57 12.29 3.91
N GLY A 296 6.53 11.41 2.92
CA GLY A 296 7.06 10.05 3.01
C GLY A 296 7.84 9.63 1.78
N GLY A 297 8.41 8.42 1.82
CA GLY A 297 9.09 7.81 0.69
C GLY A 297 10.61 7.95 0.69
N TYR A 298 11.22 8.02 -0.49
CA TYR A 298 12.61 8.19 -0.86
C TYR A 298 13.54 7.03 -0.50
N GLU A 299 13.56 6.57 0.75
CA GLU A 299 14.40 5.47 1.20
C GLU A 299 13.57 4.23 1.53
N ALA A 300 13.69 3.20 0.70
CA ALA A 300 13.09 1.89 0.95
C ALA A 300 14.13 0.95 1.59
N LEU A 301 14.03 0.69 2.90
CA LEU A 301 15.04 -0.05 3.66
C LEU A 301 14.66 -1.51 3.84
N TYR A 302 15.49 -2.42 3.28
CA TYR A 302 15.41 -3.84 3.57
C TYR A 302 16.42 -4.24 4.63
N HIS A 303 15.97 -4.92 5.67
CA HIS A 303 16.80 -5.42 6.75
C HIS A 303 17.08 -6.91 6.61
N PHE A 304 18.32 -7.31 6.93
CA PHE A 304 18.79 -8.68 6.80
C PHE A 304 17.84 -9.70 7.46
N ARG A 305 17.57 -10.82 6.78
CA ARG A 305 16.69 -11.91 7.22
C ARG A 305 15.21 -11.50 7.37
N ASN A 306 14.73 -10.59 6.56
CA ASN A 306 13.38 -10.04 6.70
C ASN A 306 13.14 -9.46 8.11
N GLY A 307 14.15 -8.78 8.67
CA GLY A 307 14.08 -8.23 10.01
C GLY A 307 12.94 -7.24 10.14
N MET A 308 12.05 -7.50 11.10
CA MET A 308 10.94 -6.61 11.48
C MET A 308 10.97 -6.46 12.99
N ARG A 309 11.30 -5.27 13.47
CA ARG A 309 11.43 -4.97 14.90
C ARG A 309 11.14 -3.49 15.13
N PRO A 310 10.59 -3.09 16.29
CA PRO A 310 10.28 -1.69 16.59
C PRO A 310 11.49 -0.74 16.45
N GLU A 311 12.70 -1.21 16.77
CA GLU A 311 13.92 -0.40 16.68
C GLU A 311 14.27 0.00 15.22
N LEU A 312 13.76 -0.74 14.24
CA LEU A 312 13.95 -0.44 12.81
C LEU A 312 12.98 0.65 12.32
N GLU A 313 11.95 0.96 13.08
CA GLU A 313 10.99 2.02 12.78
C GLU A 313 11.53 3.41 13.16
N ASP A 314 12.59 3.50 13.98
CA ASP A 314 13.26 4.75 14.36
C ASP A 314 14.67 4.83 13.76
N HIS A 315 14.74 5.10 12.46
CA HIS A 315 16.01 5.25 11.74
C HIS A 315 16.34 6.73 11.54
N ALA A 316 17.08 7.32 12.50
CA ALA A 316 17.41 8.73 12.53
C ALA A 316 18.02 9.26 11.20
N PRO A 317 18.99 8.55 10.54
CA PRO A 317 19.54 9.05 9.27
C PRO A 317 18.51 9.22 8.16
N THR A 318 17.50 8.34 8.08
CA THR A 318 16.43 8.47 7.08
C THR A 318 15.51 9.64 7.41
N PHE A 319 15.15 9.85 8.66
CA PHE A 319 14.34 11.01 9.05
C PHE A 319 15.07 12.34 8.82
N GLU A 320 16.37 12.41 9.08
CA GLU A 320 17.19 13.58 8.79
C GLU A 320 17.25 13.87 7.28
N LEU A 321 17.41 12.82 6.47
CA LEU A 321 17.39 12.94 5.00
C LEU A 321 16.02 13.42 4.50
N LEU A 322 14.92 12.84 4.99
CA LEU A 322 13.56 13.26 4.64
C LEU A 322 13.30 14.72 5.01
N ALA A 323 13.73 15.15 6.19
CA ALA A 323 13.59 16.55 6.61
C ALA A 323 14.41 17.50 5.73
N GLY A 324 15.62 17.10 5.34
CA GLY A 324 16.45 17.87 4.41
C GLY A 324 15.82 18.00 3.03
N ASN A 325 15.28 16.90 2.50
CA ASN A 325 14.58 16.90 1.21
C ASN A 325 13.29 17.74 1.26
N PHE A 326 12.54 17.67 2.35
CA PHE A 326 11.37 18.51 2.57
C PHE A 326 11.69 19.99 2.50
N LEU A 327 12.73 20.43 3.20
CA LEU A 327 13.15 21.85 3.18
C LEU A 327 13.75 22.27 1.84
N ALA A 328 14.35 21.36 1.08
CA ALA A 328 14.76 21.63 -0.30
C ALA A 328 13.56 21.84 -1.23
N THR A 329 12.47 21.09 -1.01
CA THR A 329 11.22 21.20 -1.78
C THR A 329 10.40 22.42 -1.36
N PHE A 330 10.34 22.71 -0.05
CA PHE A 330 9.56 23.83 0.52
C PHE A 330 10.43 24.73 1.39
N PRO A 331 11.40 25.47 0.82
CA PRO A 331 12.29 26.35 1.61
C PRO A 331 11.52 27.49 2.30
N GLN A 332 10.35 27.88 1.80
CA GLN A 332 9.46 28.85 2.44
C GLN A 332 8.87 28.36 3.79
N LEU A 333 9.02 27.06 4.11
CA LEU A 333 8.64 26.49 5.39
C LEU A 333 9.84 26.28 6.34
N GLU A 334 10.95 27.02 6.14
CA GLU A 334 12.09 26.97 7.06
C GLU A 334 11.64 27.24 8.49
N GLY A 335 12.12 26.42 9.44
CA GLY A 335 11.75 26.52 10.85
C GLY A 335 10.50 25.73 11.26
N ILE A 336 9.75 25.13 10.31
CA ILE A 336 8.61 24.25 10.62
C ILE A 336 9.09 23.02 11.40
N ARG A 337 8.27 22.56 12.35
CA ARG A 337 8.58 21.38 13.16
C ARG A 337 7.82 20.16 12.66
N PHE A 338 8.46 18.99 12.72
CA PHE A 338 7.78 17.70 12.53
C PHE A 338 7.27 17.19 13.87
N THR A 339 5.96 16.96 13.97
CA THR A 339 5.30 16.53 15.20
C THR A 339 5.18 15.01 15.30
N HIS A 340 5.12 14.31 14.14
CA HIS A 340 5.03 12.86 14.06
C HIS A 340 6.07 12.32 13.09
N ARG A 341 6.60 11.14 13.43
CA ARG A 341 7.47 10.37 12.57
C ARG A 341 7.26 8.89 12.83
N TRP A 342 7.23 8.10 11.79
CA TRP A 342 7.10 6.64 11.89
C TRP A 342 7.65 5.94 10.65
N ALA A 343 7.69 4.61 10.72
CA ALA A 343 7.91 3.77 9.56
C ALA A 343 6.80 2.72 9.41
N GLY A 344 6.58 2.29 8.18
CA GLY A 344 5.69 1.20 7.83
C GLY A 344 6.42 0.11 7.05
N ALA A 345 6.13 -1.16 7.35
CA ALA A 345 6.66 -2.26 6.57
C ALA A 345 5.73 -2.54 5.37
N ILE A 346 6.26 -2.37 4.18
CA ILE A 346 5.62 -2.68 2.90
C ILE A 346 5.93 -4.12 2.53
N ASP A 347 4.92 -4.91 2.15
CA ASP A 347 5.07 -6.26 1.63
C ASP A 347 5.45 -6.25 0.14
N THR A 348 6.74 -6.16 -0.13
CA THR A 348 7.26 -5.97 -1.48
C THR A 348 7.44 -7.28 -2.23
N SER A 349 6.84 -7.38 -3.42
CA SER A 349 7.04 -8.49 -4.37
C SER A 349 7.96 -8.05 -5.53
N SER A 350 8.56 -9.02 -6.24
CA SER A 350 9.45 -8.74 -7.37
C SER A 350 8.73 -8.22 -8.62
N ARG A 351 7.40 -8.19 -8.63
CA ARG A 351 6.57 -7.64 -9.72
C ARG A 351 5.79 -6.39 -9.33
N PHE A 352 6.04 -5.86 -8.12
CA PHE A 352 5.45 -4.63 -7.60
C PHE A 352 3.92 -4.60 -7.48
N CYS A 353 3.25 -5.71 -7.57
CA CYS A 353 1.82 -5.81 -7.34
C CYS A 353 1.45 -7.09 -6.59
N VAL A 354 0.21 -7.15 -6.15
CA VAL A 354 -0.33 -8.22 -5.32
C VAL A 354 -0.16 -9.60 -5.97
N THR A 355 0.13 -10.59 -5.15
CA THR A 355 0.25 -12.00 -5.54
C THR A 355 -0.67 -12.87 -4.70
N PHE A 356 -1.15 -13.93 -5.31
CA PHE A 356 -2.16 -14.80 -4.78
C PHE A 356 -1.67 -16.24 -4.67
N GLY A 357 -2.31 -17.03 -3.82
CA GLY A 357 -2.05 -18.45 -3.79
C GLY A 357 -2.94 -19.21 -2.83
N LYS A 358 -2.81 -20.53 -2.91
CA LYS A 358 -3.53 -21.49 -2.05
C LYS A 358 -2.57 -22.39 -1.29
N ALA A 359 -3.00 -22.85 -0.12
CA ALA A 359 -2.27 -23.79 0.72
C ALA A 359 -3.22 -24.81 1.37
N LEU A 360 -2.67 -25.80 2.06
CA LEU A 360 -3.38 -26.85 2.78
C LEU A 360 -4.52 -27.51 1.93
N GLY A 361 -4.22 -27.83 0.67
CA GLY A 361 -5.17 -28.47 -0.23
C GLY A 361 -6.31 -27.56 -0.64
N GLY A 362 -6.07 -26.24 -0.77
CA GLY A 362 -7.07 -25.25 -1.19
C GLY A 362 -7.94 -24.69 -0.06
N ARG A 363 -7.73 -25.12 1.19
CA ARG A 363 -8.46 -24.61 2.36
C ARG A 363 -7.97 -23.27 2.87
N VAL A 364 -6.80 -22.85 2.41
CA VAL A 364 -6.18 -21.57 2.73
C VAL A 364 -5.95 -20.83 1.43
N ALA A 365 -6.35 -19.55 1.35
CA ALA A 365 -5.90 -18.62 0.31
C ALA A 365 -5.21 -17.42 0.94
N TYR A 366 -4.41 -16.72 0.15
CA TYR A 366 -3.73 -15.51 0.56
C TYR A 366 -3.64 -14.50 -0.58
N ALA A 367 -3.61 -13.22 -0.19
CA ALA A 367 -3.27 -12.08 -1.03
C ALA A 367 -2.19 -11.28 -0.29
N VAL A 368 -1.02 -11.09 -0.90
CA VAL A 368 0.15 -10.43 -0.32
C VAL A 368 1.00 -9.77 -1.42
N GLY A 369 1.89 -8.85 -1.05
CA GLY A 369 2.85 -8.28 -1.99
C GLY A 369 2.33 -7.06 -2.75
N TYR A 370 1.51 -6.23 -2.10
CA TYR A 370 0.93 -5.00 -2.68
C TYR A 370 1.96 -3.92 -3.02
N THR A 371 3.13 -3.99 -2.42
CA THR A 371 4.30 -3.15 -2.72
C THR A 371 4.01 -1.64 -2.62
N GLY A 372 3.25 -1.21 -1.60
CA GLY A 372 2.91 0.19 -1.35
C GLY A 372 1.53 0.62 -1.88
N LEU A 373 1.06 0.08 -3.00
CA LEU A 373 -0.26 0.38 -3.59
C LEU A 373 -1.37 -0.55 -3.08
N GLY A 374 -1.64 -0.52 -1.79
CA GLY A 374 -2.55 -1.47 -1.15
C GLY A 374 -3.93 -0.91 -0.77
N VAL A 375 -4.17 0.39 -0.82
CA VAL A 375 -5.41 0.97 -0.29
C VAL A 375 -6.63 0.45 -1.06
N VAL A 376 -6.69 0.68 -2.36
CA VAL A 376 -7.77 0.20 -3.23
C VAL A 376 -7.56 -1.27 -3.64
N ALA A 377 -6.34 -1.64 -4.02
CA ALA A 377 -6.03 -2.99 -4.47
C ALA A 377 -6.29 -4.07 -3.40
N SER A 378 -6.35 -3.73 -2.10
CA SER A 378 -6.68 -4.66 -1.03
C SER A 378 -8.11 -5.21 -1.12
N ARG A 379 -9.07 -4.43 -1.60
CA ARG A 379 -10.44 -4.88 -1.85
C ARG A 379 -10.48 -5.87 -3.01
N PHE A 380 -9.80 -5.58 -4.12
CA PHE A 380 -9.61 -6.52 -5.21
C PHE A 380 -8.94 -7.81 -4.72
N GLY A 381 -7.89 -7.68 -3.93
CA GLY A 381 -7.18 -8.81 -3.33
C GLY A 381 -8.06 -9.68 -2.45
N ALA A 382 -8.95 -9.10 -1.67
CA ALA A 382 -9.93 -9.81 -0.86
C ALA A 382 -10.93 -10.60 -1.72
N ARG A 383 -11.48 -10.00 -2.78
CA ARG A 383 -12.40 -10.67 -3.73
C ARG A 383 -11.73 -11.86 -4.39
N VAL A 384 -10.53 -11.67 -4.96
CA VAL A 384 -9.77 -12.76 -5.58
C VAL A 384 -9.49 -13.89 -4.60
N ALA A 385 -9.03 -13.58 -3.37
CA ALA A 385 -8.72 -14.60 -2.38
C ALA A 385 -9.97 -15.38 -1.95
N LEU A 386 -11.13 -14.74 -1.81
CA LEU A 386 -12.42 -15.39 -1.56
C LEU A 386 -12.84 -16.32 -2.73
N ASP A 387 -12.73 -15.85 -3.97
CA ASP A 387 -13.05 -16.66 -5.14
C ASP A 387 -12.15 -17.90 -5.24
N LEU A 388 -10.85 -17.74 -4.98
CA LEU A 388 -9.89 -18.84 -4.95
C LEU A 388 -10.22 -19.86 -3.84
N LEU A 389 -10.65 -19.41 -2.65
CA LEU A 389 -11.07 -20.27 -1.54
C LEU A 389 -12.31 -21.09 -1.88
N HIS A 390 -13.24 -20.50 -2.61
CA HIS A 390 -14.50 -21.15 -3.00
C HIS A 390 -14.38 -21.93 -4.32
N GLY A 391 -13.22 -21.84 -5.00
CA GLY A 391 -13.03 -22.48 -6.31
C GLY A 391 -13.91 -21.88 -7.40
N ARG A 392 -14.29 -20.61 -7.27
CA ARG A 392 -15.09 -19.90 -8.26
C ARG A 392 -14.25 -19.61 -9.50
N ASP A 393 -14.80 -19.88 -10.67
CA ASP A 393 -14.21 -19.51 -11.96
C ASP A 393 -14.81 -18.17 -12.40
N THR A 394 -14.16 -17.09 -12.01
CA THR A 394 -14.56 -15.70 -12.31
C THR A 394 -13.56 -15.03 -13.24
N GLU A 395 -13.95 -13.90 -13.83
CA GLU A 395 -13.01 -13.08 -14.60
C GLU A 395 -11.73 -12.78 -13.80
N LEU A 396 -11.88 -12.43 -12.52
CA LEU A 396 -10.73 -12.13 -11.62
C LEU A 396 -9.77 -13.32 -11.52
N THR A 397 -10.29 -14.53 -11.33
CA THR A 397 -9.45 -15.74 -11.15
C THR A 397 -8.84 -16.25 -12.45
N ARG A 398 -9.28 -15.75 -13.61
CA ARG A 398 -8.73 -16.09 -14.93
C ARG A 398 -7.55 -15.22 -15.33
N LEU A 399 -7.41 -14.02 -14.78
CA LEU A 399 -6.32 -13.11 -15.10
C LEU A 399 -4.95 -13.76 -14.89
N GLU A 400 -4.04 -13.56 -15.83
CA GLU A 400 -2.64 -13.99 -15.68
C GLU A 400 -1.96 -13.25 -14.52
N LEU A 401 -2.34 -12.00 -14.26
CA LEU A 401 -2.01 -11.27 -13.03
C LEU A 401 -2.27 -12.11 -11.77
N VAL A 402 -3.37 -12.87 -11.71
CA VAL A 402 -3.76 -13.68 -10.56
C VAL A 402 -3.11 -15.06 -10.58
N ARG A 403 -2.96 -15.65 -11.76
CA ARG A 403 -2.45 -17.01 -11.96
C ARG A 403 -0.93 -17.10 -11.90
N SER A 404 -0.23 -16.08 -12.38
CA SER A 404 1.23 -16.04 -12.39
C SER A 404 1.81 -15.82 -11.00
N ARG A 405 3.07 -16.17 -10.83
CA ARG A 405 3.81 -15.96 -9.59
C ARG A 405 4.95 -14.98 -9.83
N PRO A 406 5.26 -14.14 -8.84
CA PRO A 406 6.46 -13.32 -8.87
C PRO A 406 7.72 -14.18 -8.99
N ILE A 407 8.80 -13.60 -9.50
CA ILE A 407 10.11 -14.21 -9.42
C ILE A 407 10.49 -14.33 -7.93
N PRO A 408 10.89 -15.53 -7.47
CA PRO A 408 11.22 -15.70 -6.07
C PRO A 408 12.51 -14.96 -5.71
N PHE A 409 12.50 -14.28 -4.57
CA PHE A 409 13.74 -13.74 -4.01
C PHE A 409 14.71 -14.87 -3.65
N PRO A 410 16.02 -14.70 -3.88
CA PRO A 410 17.01 -15.67 -3.47
C PRO A 410 17.03 -15.85 -1.95
N PRO A 411 17.57 -16.96 -1.43
CA PRO A 411 17.75 -17.14 0.02
C PRO A 411 18.82 -16.17 0.57
N GLU A 412 18.76 -15.91 1.89
CA GLU A 412 19.84 -15.19 2.58
C GLU A 412 21.14 -16.03 2.61
N PRO A 413 22.31 -15.38 2.51
CA PRO A 413 22.54 -13.92 2.49
C PRO A 413 22.44 -13.26 1.12
N LEU A 414 22.25 -14.02 0.05
CA LEU A 414 22.24 -13.51 -1.33
C LEU A 414 21.08 -12.51 -1.55
N ARG A 415 19.90 -12.74 -0.92
CA ARG A 415 18.77 -11.81 -0.95
C ARG A 415 19.18 -10.41 -0.53
N TYR A 416 19.82 -10.28 0.63
CA TYR A 416 20.29 -9.00 1.13
C TYR A 416 21.25 -8.32 0.15
N ALA A 417 22.23 -9.07 -0.36
CA ALA A 417 23.20 -8.53 -1.31
C ALA A 417 22.54 -8.03 -2.61
N VAL A 418 21.59 -8.80 -3.18
CA VAL A 418 20.85 -8.45 -4.39
C VAL A 418 20.01 -7.19 -4.15
N ILE A 419 19.24 -7.12 -3.07
CA ILE A 419 18.40 -5.96 -2.76
C ILE A 419 19.27 -4.71 -2.55
N GLN A 420 20.36 -4.79 -1.78
CA GLN A 420 21.25 -3.65 -1.57
C GLN A 420 21.97 -3.22 -2.87
N ALA A 421 22.34 -4.15 -3.76
CA ALA A 421 22.90 -3.82 -5.06
C ALA A 421 21.87 -3.09 -5.95
N THR A 422 20.62 -3.54 -5.94
CA THR A 422 19.53 -2.93 -6.70
C THR A 422 19.23 -1.51 -6.20
N ARG A 423 19.08 -1.32 -4.89
CA ARG A 423 18.88 0.03 -4.29
C ARG A 423 19.99 1.00 -4.70
N ARG A 424 21.26 0.56 -4.62
CA ARG A 424 22.40 1.40 -5.04
C ARG A 424 22.40 1.68 -6.54
N ALA A 425 21.95 0.73 -7.35
CA ALA A 425 21.87 0.89 -8.79
C ALA A 425 20.77 1.87 -9.20
N LEU A 426 19.60 1.84 -8.54
CA LEU A 426 18.51 2.82 -8.71
C LEU A 426 18.97 4.23 -8.34
N ALA A 427 19.58 4.38 -7.16
CA ALA A 427 20.13 5.68 -6.73
C ALA A 427 21.13 6.26 -7.76
N ARG A 428 22.01 5.41 -8.29
CA ARG A 428 22.97 5.83 -9.33
C ARG A 428 22.30 6.15 -10.67
N ALA A 429 21.20 5.51 -11.00
CA ALA A 429 20.44 5.83 -12.21
C ALA A 429 19.86 7.25 -12.09
N ASP A 430 19.26 7.59 -10.94
CA ASP A 430 18.76 8.95 -10.68
C ASP A 430 19.85 10.00 -10.80
N GLU A 431 21.06 9.75 -10.24
CA GLU A 431 22.21 10.66 -10.31
C GLU A 431 22.76 10.81 -11.75
N ARG A 432 22.50 9.85 -12.64
CA ARG A 432 22.99 9.82 -14.01
C ARG A 432 21.95 10.18 -15.06
N GLY A 433 20.93 10.93 -14.69
CA GLY A 433 19.88 11.35 -15.59
C GLY A 433 19.02 10.17 -16.09
N GLY A 434 18.63 9.27 -15.20
CA GLY A 434 17.77 8.14 -15.49
C GLY A 434 18.43 6.95 -16.18
N ARG A 435 19.75 7.02 -16.47
CA ARG A 435 20.47 5.98 -17.24
C ARG A 435 20.63 4.70 -16.45
N ARG A 436 19.90 3.66 -16.85
CA ARG A 436 19.96 2.33 -16.24
C ARG A 436 21.26 1.60 -16.58
N GLY A 437 22.00 1.20 -15.54
CA GLY A 437 23.23 0.42 -15.66
C GLY A 437 22.97 -1.05 -16.05
N LEU A 438 24.06 -1.83 -16.29
CA LEU A 438 23.96 -3.25 -16.69
C LEU A 438 23.17 -4.10 -15.71
N TRP A 439 23.25 -3.82 -14.40
CA TRP A 439 22.53 -4.52 -13.35
C TRP A 439 21.02 -4.36 -13.52
N LEU A 440 20.52 -3.12 -13.60
CA LEU A 440 19.09 -2.84 -13.78
C LEU A 440 18.57 -3.41 -15.08
N ARG A 441 19.29 -3.19 -16.20
CA ARG A 441 18.93 -3.80 -17.51
C ARG A 441 18.88 -5.33 -17.47
N GLY A 442 19.72 -5.96 -16.64
CA GLY A 442 19.67 -7.40 -16.42
C GLY A 442 18.41 -7.85 -15.69
N LEU A 443 18.00 -7.08 -14.65
CA LEU A 443 16.75 -7.33 -13.92
C LEU A 443 15.52 -7.11 -14.83
N ASP A 444 15.51 -6.06 -15.65
CA ASP A 444 14.43 -5.77 -16.60
C ASP A 444 14.20 -6.95 -17.56
N ARG A 445 15.28 -7.52 -18.12
CA ARG A 445 15.18 -8.67 -19.05
C ARG A 445 14.55 -9.91 -18.43
N ILE A 446 14.66 -10.11 -17.15
CA ILE A 446 14.05 -11.25 -16.44
C ILE A 446 12.70 -10.92 -15.82
N GLY A 447 12.16 -9.72 -16.05
CA GLY A 447 10.88 -9.29 -15.46
C GLY A 447 10.95 -9.01 -13.96
N ALA A 448 12.14 -8.78 -13.40
CA ALA A 448 12.36 -8.35 -12.02
C ALA A 448 12.77 -6.85 -11.95
N GLY A 449 12.52 -6.12 -13.03
CA GLY A 449 12.80 -4.71 -13.14
C GLY A 449 11.80 -3.84 -12.35
N PHE A 450 12.30 -2.68 -11.96
CA PHE A 450 11.51 -1.60 -11.38
C PHE A 450 11.15 -0.64 -12.53
N ASP A 451 9.96 -0.74 -13.06
CA ASP A 451 9.35 0.26 -13.92
C ASP A 451 8.15 0.81 -13.12
N SER A 452 8.37 1.90 -12.42
CA SER A 452 7.34 2.69 -11.76
C SER A 452 7.14 3.98 -12.52
#